data_81ea03dfe0c975bfc94b2b5337330428
#
_entry.id   81ea03dfe0c975bfc94b2b5337330428
#
_cell.length_a   1.000
_cell.length_b   1.000
_cell.length_c   1.000
_cell.angle_alpha   90.00
_cell.angle_beta   90.00
_cell.angle_gamma   90.00
#
_symmetry.space_group_name_H-M   'P 1'
#
loop_
_entity.id
_entity.type
_entity.pdbx_description
1 polymer ?
#
loop_
_entity_poly.entity_id
_entity_poly.type
_entity_poly.pdbx_seq_one_letter_code
_entity_poly.pdbx_strand_id
1 'polypeptide(L)'
;MNTAADLTPFEMLARYDRLSLAHASDTRERMDAPGLWRGIGYRVGQRTLVSEIGEINELLALPPLTTVPRTQPWLLGVANVRGNLMPVVDFGRFLFGERTPLTERTRLLVVRQGGGSVALLVDEVFGQRTVDEEQRRAAGPEDDPRLARFAEQRVGEEGQRMAIFSMGKLVRAPDFRQAAA
;
A
#
# COMPACT_ATOMS: atom_id res chain seq x y z
N MET A 1 -18.49 2.71 45.74
CA MET A 1 -19.38 1.91 44.83
C MET A 1 -20.32 2.90 44.19
N ASN A 2 -20.03 3.31 43.00
CA ASN A 2 -21.05 3.96 42.17
C ASN A 2 -20.85 3.57 40.71
N THR A 3 -21.80 2.93 40.24
CA THR A 3 -21.90 2.01 39.13
C THR A 3 -22.22 2.74 37.83
N ALA A 4 -21.69 2.25 36.76
CA ALA A 4 -21.95 2.68 35.37
C ALA A 4 -23.43 2.50 34.91
N ALA A 5 -24.36 2.28 35.84
CA ALA A 5 -25.74 1.90 35.59
C ALA A 5 -26.74 3.06 35.48
N ASP A 6 -26.33 4.32 35.80
CA ASP A 6 -27.24 5.46 35.89
C ASP A 6 -27.01 6.60 34.89
N LEU A 7 -26.19 6.37 33.87
CA LEU A 7 -25.97 7.36 32.81
C LEU A 7 -27.06 7.22 31.72
N THR A 8 -27.66 8.35 31.36
CA THR A 8 -28.53 8.38 30.18
C THR A 8 -27.72 8.01 28.91
N PRO A 9 -28.37 7.52 27.85
CA PRO A 9 -27.69 7.20 26.58
C PRO A 9 -26.85 8.36 26.02
N PHE A 10 -27.31 9.59 26.21
CA PHE A 10 -26.59 10.80 25.79
C PHE A 10 -25.32 11.05 26.62
N GLU A 11 -25.40 10.89 27.95
CA GLU A 11 -24.23 11.04 28.84
C GLU A 11 -23.19 9.94 28.57
N MET A 12 -23.64 8.75 28.21
CA MET A 12 -22.77 7.65 27.82
C MET A 12 -22.04 7.95 26.52
N LEU A 13 -22.73 8.45 25.50
CA LEU A 13 -22.15 8.90 24.25
C LEU A 13 -21.16 10.04 24.44
N ALA A 14 -21.51 11.06 25.24
CA ALA A 14 -20.63 12.19 25.55
C ALA A 14 -19.39 11.77 26.36
N ARG A 15 -19.49 10.72 27.15
CA ARG A 15 -18.34 10.12 27.84
C ARG A 15 -17.43 9.36 26.86
N TYR A 16 -17.98 8.56 25.95
CA TYR A 16 -17.21 7.88 24.93
C TYR A 16 -16.53 8.85 23.98
N ASP A 17 -17.20 9.92 23.59
CA ASP A 17 -16.63 10.98 22.75
C ASP A 17 -15.42 11.62 23.41
N ARG A 18 -15.52 11.99 24.70
CA ARG A 18 -14.37 12.53 25.47
C ARG A 18 -13.23 11.55 25.62
N LEU A 19 -13.51 10.27 25.87
CA LEU A 19 -12.49 9.23 25.96
C LEU A 19 -11.82 8.98 24.58
N SER A 20 -12.60 9.01 23.51
CA SER A 20 -12.12 8.87 22.14
C SER A 20 -11.21 10.03 21.73
N LEU A 21 -11.59 11.26 22.05
CA LEU A 21 -10.77 12.44 21.80
C LEU A 21 -9.46 12.43 22.59
N ALA A 22 -9.49 12.02 23.85
CA ALA A 22 -8.27 11.86 24.64
C ALA A 22 -7.33 10.79 24.10
N HIS A 23 -7.87 9.66 23.62
CA HIS A 23 -7.09 8.61 22.95
C HIS A 23 -6.59 9.03 21.57
N ALA A 24 -7.38 9.81 20.84
CA ALA A 24 -7.01 10.29 19.50
C ALA A 24 -5.83 11.29 19.56
N SER A 25 -5.74 12.13 20.61
CA SER A 25 -4.59 13.02 20.79
C SER A 25 -3.30 12.26 21.10
N ASP A 26 -3.33 11.29 22.01
CA ASP A 26 -2.18 10.45 22.35
C ASP A 26 -1.72 9.60 21.15
N THR A 27 -2.65 9.08 20.37
CA THR A 27 -2.35 8.31 19.16
C THR A 27 -1.77 9.20 18.05
N ARG A 28 -2.27 10.44 17.88
CA ARG A 28 -1.72 11.39 16.91
C ARG A 28 -0.32 11.85 17.27
N GLU A 29 -0.07 12.19 18.52
CA GLU A 29 1.26 12.58 19.01
C GLU A 29 2.30 11.46 18.83
N ARG A 30 1.92 10.19 19.04
CA ARG A 30 2.76 9.02 18.74
C ARG A 30 2.94 8.79 17.26
N MET A 31 1.94 9.08 16.44
CA MET A 31 1.99 8.90 14.97
C MET A 31 2.83 9.97 14.28
N ASP A 32 2.97 11.16 14.85
CA ASP A 32 3.74 12.28 14.30
C ASP A 32 5.09 12.49 15.03
N ALA A 33 5.52 11.51 15.82
CA ALA A 33 6.82 11.58 16.50
C ALA A 33 7.95 11.67 15.47
N PRO A 34 8.91 12.61 15.64
CA PRO A 34 10.06 12.73 14.76
C PRO A 34 10.86 11.41 14.75
N GLY A 35 11.31 10.98 13.56
CA GLY A 35 12.08 9.75 13.41
C GLY A 35 11.23 8.49 13.12
N LEU A 36 9.92 8.62 12.98
CA LEU A 36 9.05 7.51 12.56
C LEU A 36 8.70 7.61 11.07
N TRP A 37 9.00 6.55 10.34
CA TRP A 37 8.57 6.36 8.96
C TRP A 37 7.32 5.48 8.89
N ARG A 38 6.36 5.85 8.04
CA ARG A 38 5.11 5.11 7.86
C ARG A 38 4.95 4.62 6.44
N GLY A 39 4.59 3.36 6.31
CA GLY A 39 4.33 2.74 5.02
C GLY A 39 3.15 1.79 5.06
N ILE A 40 2.70 1.38 3.88
CA ILE A 40 1.75 0.29 3.69
C ILE A 40 2.53 -0.95 3.29
N GLY A 41 2.39 -2.00 4.08
CA GLY A 41 2.98 -3.32 3.80
C GLY A 41 2.07 -4.16 2.92
N TYR A 42 2.63 -4.83 1.93
CA TYR A 42 1.91 -5.69 1.00
C TYR A 42 2.80 -6.82 0.46
N ARG A 43 2.18 -7.83 -0.15
CA ARG A 43 2.87 -8.97 -0.76
C ARG A 43 2.69 -8.95 -2.28
N VAL A 44 3.77 -9.27 -2.98
CA VAL A 44 3.79 -9.49 -4.43
C VAL A 44 4.54 -10.80 -4.70
N GLY A 45 3.82 -11.84 -5.05
CA GLY A 45 4.35 -13.21 -5.12
C GLY A 45 4.90 -13.65 -3.77
N GLN A 46 6.18 -14.00 -3.74
CA GLN A 46 6.88 -14.42 -2.51
C GLN A 46 7.58 -13.27 -1.76
N ARG A 47 7.44 -12.03 -2.23
CA ARG A 47 8.17 -10.89 -1.68
C ARG A 47 7.24 -9.99 -0.88
N THR A 48 7.73 -9.58 0.29
CA THR A 48 7.07 -8.60 1.12
C THR A 48 7.69 -7.22 0.87
N LEU A 49 6.84 -6.29 0.50
CA LEU A 49 7.22 -4.93 0.16
C LEU A 49 6.52 -3.95 1.11
N VAL A 50 7.08 -2.77 1.24
CA VAL A 50 6.45 -1.66 1.93
C VAL A 50 6.71 -0.37 1.16
N SER A 51 5.68 0.43 0.95
CA SER A 51 5.80 1.75 0.31
C SER A 51 5.32 2.84 1.24
N GLU A 52 5.89 4.03 1.10
CA GLU A 52 5.50 5.18 1.90
C GLU A 52 3.99 5.42 1.79
N ILE A 53 3.35 5.70 2.94
CA ILE A 53 1.89 5.86 3.00
C ILE A 53 1.40 7.00 2.08
N GLY A 54 2.19 8.06 1.93
CA GLY A 54 1.88 9.20 1.07
C GLY A 54 1.93 8.88 -0.44
N GLU A 55 2.60 7.79 -0.85
CA GLU A 55 2.65 7.35 -2.24
C GLU A 55 1.42 6.52 -2.66
N ILE A 56 0.63 6.01 -1.69
CA ILE A 56 -0.56 5.19 -1.94
C ILE A 56 -1.81 5.99 -1.60
N ASN A 57 -2.63 6.27 -2.61
CA ASN A 57 -3.82 7.09 -2.46
C ASN A 57 -5.02 6.33 -1.90
N GLU A 58 -5.18 5.08 -2.31
CA GLU A 58 -6.36 4.29 -1.97
C GLU A 58 -6.06 2.79 -2.05
N LEU A 59 -6.80 2.01 -1.26
CA LEU A 59 -6.82 0.55 -1.28
C LEU A 59 -8.20 0.09 -1.70
N LEU A 60 -8.26 -0.76 -2.73
CA LEU A 60 -9.54 -1.23 -3.29
C LEU A 60 -9.56 -2.75 -3.43
N ALA A 61 -10.75 -3.34 -3.39
CA ALA A 61 -10.96 -4.65 -3.98
C ALA A 61 -10.91 -4.55 -5.51
N LEU A 62 -10.61 -5.67 -6.17
CA LEU A 62 -10.57 -5.72 -7.63
C LEU A 62 -11.99 -5.54 -8.22
N PRO A 63 -12.28 -4.45 -8.95
CA PRO A 63 -13.56 -4.26 -9.63
C PRO A 63 -13.58 -5.02 -10.96
N PRO A 64 -14.73 -5.08 -11.64
CA PRO A 64 -14.79 -5.56 -13.01
C PRO A 64 -13.85 -4.78 -13.93
N LEU A 65 -13.14 -5.51 -14.81
CA LEU A 65 -12.18 -4.94 -15.73
C LEU A 65 -12.69 -5.00 -17.17
N THR A 66 -12.39 -3.96 -17.95
CA THR A 66 -12.49 -3.97 -19.39
C THR A 66 -11.10 -4.18 -19.98
N THR A 67 -10.89 -5.28 -20.71
CA THR A 67 -9.62 -5.58 -21.38
C THR A 67 -9.34 -4.58 -22.49
N VAL A 68 -8.06 -4.20 -22.64
CA VAL A 68 -7.59 -3.34 -23.71
C VAL A 68 -6.73 -4.19 -24.66
N PRO A 69 -7.05 -4.28 -25.96
CA PRO A 69 -6.27 -5.09 -26.90
C PRO A 69 -4.91 -4.44 -27.19
N ARG A 70 -3.94 -5.28 -27.62
CA ARG A 70 -2.58 -4.85 -27.99
C ARG A 70 -1.85 -4.12 -26.88
N THR A 71 -1.91 -4.67 -25.68
CA THR A 71 -1.21 -4.14 -24.50
C THR A 71 -0.24 -5.17 -23.95
N GLN A 72 0.71 -4.67 -23.18
CA GLN A 72 1.67 -5.52 -22.48
C GLN A 72 0.94 -6.54 -21.58
N PRO A 73 1.49 -7.76 -21.42
CA PRO A 73 0.84 -8.83 -20.67
C PRO A 73 0.52 -8.50 -19.20
N TRP A 74 1.25 -7.55 -18.62
CA TRP A 74 1.04 -7.11 -17.25
C TRP A 74 -0.10 -6.08 -17.08
N LEU A 75 -0.61 -5.47 -18.18
CA LEU A 75 -1.79 -4.62 -18.12
C LEU A 75 -3.04 -5.49 -18.21
N LEU A 76 -3.78 -5.60 -17.11
CA LEU A 76 -5.01 -6.40 -17.04
C LEU A 76 -6.20 -5.78 -17.79
N GLY A 77 -6.20 -4.46 -17.89
CA GLY A 77 -7.27 -3.69 -18.50
C GLY A 77 -7.47 -2.35 -17.81
N VAL A 78 -8.67 -1.79 -17.95
CA VAL A 78 -9.10 -0.57 -17.26
C VAL A 78 -10.29 -0.84 -16.37
N ALA A 79 -10.33 -0.15 -15.23
CA ALA A 79 -11.44 -0.16 -14.29
C ALA A 79 -12.07 1.22 -14.18
N ASN A 80 -13.39 1.25 -13.98
CA ASN A 80 -14.07 2.47 -13.57
C ASN A 80 -14.16 2.49 -12.03
N VAL A 81 -13.47 3.41 -11.41
CA VAL A 81 -13.51 3.63 -9.98
C VAL A 81 -14.06 5.02 -9.70
N ARG A 82 -15.26 5.10 -9.16
CA ARG A 82 -15.95 6.36 -8.83
C ARG A 82 -16.04 7.33 -10.01
N GLY A 83 -16.29 6.82 -11.22
CA GLY A 83 -16.39 7.64 -12.44
C GLY A 83 -15.04 7.93 -13.12
N ASN A 84 -13.92 7.54 -12.53
CA ASN A 84 -12.60 7.69 -13.12
C ASN A 84 -12.13 6.37 -13.73
N LEU A 85 -11.75 6.40 -15.00
CA LEU A 85 -11.11 5.27 -15.66
C LEU A 85 -9.62 5.24 -15.29
N MET A 86 -9.17 4.10 -14.79
CA MET A 86 -7.76 3.90 -14.47
C MET A 86 -7.26 2.55 -14.98
N PRO A 87 -6.02 2.48 -15.49
CA PRO A 87 -5.39 1.22 -15.84
C PRO A 87 -5.14 0.38 -14.61
N VAL A 88 -5.31 -0.94 -14.75
CA VAL A 88 -5.04 -1.94 -13.72
C VAL A 88 -3.90 -2.82 -14.16
N VAL A 89 -2.83 -2.83 -13.38
CA VAL A 89 -1.58 -3.53 -13.65
C VAL A 89 -1.44 -4.73 -12.72
N ASP A 90 -1.15 -5.90 -13.25
CA ASP A 90 -0.67 -7.05 -12.48
C ASP A 90 0.77 -6.79 -12.04
N PHE A 91 0.92 -6.43 -10.76
CA PHE A 91 2.20 -5.98 -10.24
C PHE A 91 3.24 -7.09 -10.16
N GLY A 92 2.81 -8.31 -9.84
CA GLY A 92 3.66 -9.50 -9.87
C GLY A 92 4.17 -9.80 -11.27
N ARG A 93 3.30 -9.69 -12.26
CA ARG A 93 3.68 -9.92 -13.65
C ARG A 93 4.60 -8.84 -14.20
N PHE A 94 4.40 -7.59 -13.82
CA PHE A 94 5.31 -6.51 -14.21
C PHE A 94 6.70 -6.67 -13.59
N LEU A 95 6.80 -6.92 -12.29
CA LEU A 95 8.08 -6.99 -11.59
C LEU A 95 8.83 -8.30 -11.83
N PHE A 96 8.11 -9.42 -11.87
CA PHE A 96 8.70 -10.75 -11.78
C PHE A 96 8.32 -11.68 -12.94
N GLY A 97 7.41 -11.25 -13.84
CA GLY A 97 6.84 -12.12 -14.88
C GLY A 97 5.82 -13.13 -14.34
N GLU A 98 5.52 -13.11 -13.06
CA GLU A 98 4.64 -14.05 -12.35
C GLU A 98 3.24 -13.46 -12.23
N ARG A 99 2.22 -14.20 -12.70
CA ARG A 99 0.83 -13.73 -12.61
C ARG A 99 0.35 -13.76 -11.16
N THR A 100 -0.26 -12.66 -10.72
CA THR A 100 -0.89 -12.59 -9.40
C THR A 100 -2.15 -13.47 -9.36
N PRO A 101 -2.22 -14.49 -8.48
CA PRO A 101 -3.43 -15.30 -8.31
C PRO A 101 -4.54 -14.45 -7.69
N LEU A 102 -5.75 -14.54 -8.29
CA LEU A 102 -6.91 -13.83 -7.76
C LEU A 102 -7.52 -14.60 -6.60
N THR A 103 -7.49 -14.01 -5.42
CA THR A 103 -8.07 -14.55 -4.19
C THR A 103 -8.90 -13.48 -3.48
N GLU A 104 -9.60 -13.84 -2.41
CA GLU A 104 -10.33 -12.88 -1.58
C GLU A 104 -9.40 -11.85 -0.90
N ARG A 105 -8.10 -12.13 -0.79
CA ARG A 105 -7.09 -11.24 -0.20
C ARG A 105 -6.51 -10.25 -1.18
N THR A 106 -6.63 -10.53 -2.48
CA THR A 106 -6.10 -9.68 -3.55
C THR A 106 -6.66 -8.26 -3.45
N ARG A 107 -5.79 -7.27 -3.58
CA ARG A 107 -6.16 -5.84 -3.48
C ARG A 107 -5.49 -5.03 -4.58
N LEU A 108 -6.06 -3.87 -4.82
CA LEU A 108 -5.46 -2.84 -5.66
C LEU A 108 -4.88 -1.72 -4.79
N LEU A 109 -3.62 -1.38 -5.05
CA LEU A 109 -2.98 -0.16 -4.55
C LEU A 109 -3.15 0.91 -5.63
N VAL A 110 -3.86 1.99 -5.31
CA VAL A 110 -4.01 3.13 -6.24
C VAL A 110 -2.89 4.12 -6.00
N VAL A 111 -2.16 4.44 -7.06
CA VAL A 111 -1.00 5.33 -7.05
C VAL A 111 -1.22 6.46 -8.04
N ARG A 112 -0.80 7.67 -7.70
CA ARG A 112 -0.83 8.81 -8.63
C ARG A 112 0.27 8.69 -9.68
N GLN A 113 -0.13 8.91 -10.91
CA GLN A 113 0.78 9.04 -12.06
C GLN A 113 0.51 10.37 -12.75
N GLY A 114 1.49 10.94 -13.45
CA GLY A 114 1.31 12.20 -14.17
C GLY A 114 0.10 12.15 -15.12
N GLY A 115 -0.94 12.93 -14.80
CA GLY A 115 -2.18 12.99 -15.57
C GLY A 115 -3.29 12.03 -15.11
N GLY A 116 -3.12 11.27 -14.03
CA GLY A 116 -4.16 10.35 -13.53
C GLY A 116 -3.73 9.46 -12.39
N SER A 117 -4.34 8.28 -12.31
CA SER A 117 -3.99 7.25 -11.35
C SER A 117 -3.84 5.90 -12.05
N VAL A 118 -3.05 5.02 -11.46
CA VAL A 118 -2.89 3.62 -11.86
C VAL A 118 -3.16 2.73 -10.66
N ALA A 119 -3.79 1.59 -10.88
CA ALA A 119 -4.06 0.60 -9.86
C ALA A 119 -3.12 -0.61 -10.04
N LEU A 120 -2.42 -0.99 -8.98
CA LEU A 120 -1.48 -2.11 -8.93
C LEU A 120 -2.13 -3.28 -8.21
N LEU A 121 -2.31 -4.40 -8.90
CA LEU A 121 -2.84 -5.64 -8.31
C LEU A 121 -1.73 -6.32 -7.51
N VAL A 122 -1.98 -6.55 -6.22
CA VAL A 122 -1.09 -7.25 -5.28
C VAL A 122 -1.80 -8.42 -4.64
N ASP A 123 -1.04 -9.42 -4.17
CA ASP A 123 -1.61 -10.63 -3.56
C ASP A 123 -2.35 -10.34 -2.25
N GLU A 124 -1.80 -9.45 -1.43
CA GLU A 124 -2.34 -9.15 -0.10
C GLU A 124 -1.78 -7.82 0.42
N VAL A 125 -2.58 -7.11 1.21
CA VAL A 125 -2.16 -5.91 1.93
C VAL A 125 -2.19 -6.19 3.43
N PHE A 126 -1.07 -5.93 4.11
CA PHE A 126 -0.91 -6.15 5.55
C PHE A 126 -1.31 -4.93 6.38
N GLY A 127 -1.65 -3.81 5.73
CA GLY A 127 -1.99 -2.55 6.38
C GLY A 127 -0.78 -1.66 6.69
N GLN A 128 -1.01 -0.66 7.52
CA GLN A 128 0.02 0.32 7.88
C GLN A 128 1.12 -0.31 8.74
N ARG A 129 2.34 0.08 8.46
CA ARG A 129 3.55 -0.23 9.23
C ARG A 129 4.22 1.07 9.64
N THR A 130 4.57 1.17 10.91
CA THR A 130 5.38 2.25 11.45
C THR A 130 6.74 1.67 11.83
N VAL A 131 7.79 2.32 11.39
CA VAL A 131 9.17 1.87 11.57
C VAL A 131 10.01 3.05 11.96
N ASP A 132 10.95 2.85 12.89
CA ASP A 132 11.95 3.86 13.20
C ASP A 132 12.86 4.06 11.98
N GLU A 133 13.16 5.31 11.64
CA GLU A 133 14.07 5.61 10.53
C GLU A 133 15.44 4.95 10.72
N GLU A 134 15.89 4.79 11.96
CA GLU A 134 17.13 4.10 12.31
C GLU A 134 17.13 2.62 11.96
N GLN A 135 15.97 1.99 11.80
CA GLN A 135 15.83 0.59 11.39
C GLN A 135 15.89 0.39 9.86
N ARG A 136 15.90 1.47 9.10
CA ARG A 136 16.08 1.41 7.65
C ARG A 136 17.54 1.10 7.33
N ARG A 137 17.75 0.17 6.43
CA ARG A 137 19.08 -0.26 5.97
C ARG A 137 19.13 -0.18 4.45
N ALA A 138 20.32 0.04 3.91
CA ALA A 138 20.52 -0.10 2.47
C ALA A 138 20.18 -1.53 2.02
N ALA A 139 19.62 -1.67 0.81
CA ALA A 139 19.46 -2.96 0.18
C ALA A 139 20.82 -3.65 0.01
N GLY A 140 20.85 -4.96 0.21
CA GLY A 140 22.07 -5.74 0.16
C GLY A 140 22.02 -6.81 -0.95
N PRO A 141 23.12 -7.55 -1.14
CA PRO A 141 23.20 -8.59 -2.17
C PRO A 141 22.21 -9.75 -1.97
N GLU A 142 21.63 -9.87 -0.78
CA GLU A 142 20.59 -10.85 -0.44
C GLU A 142 19.19 -10.42 -0.87
N ASP A 143 18.99 -9.16 -1.28
CA ASP A 143 17.69 -8.66 -1.75
C ASP A 143 17.49 -9.00 -3.23
N ASP A 144 16.22 -9.11 -3.66
CA ASP A 144 15.91 -9.47 -5.04
C ASP A 144 16.41 -8.40 -6.02
N PRO A 145 17.35 -8.72 -6.92
CA PRO A 145 17.94 -7.75 -7.83
C PRO A 145 16.92 -7.10 -8.79
N ARG A 146 15.77 -7.75 -9.01
CA ARG A 146 14.69 -7.19 -9.83
C ARG A 146 14.03 -5.97 -9.18
N LEU A 147 14.15 -5.86 -7.85
CA LEU A 147 13.65 -4.71 -7.08
C LEU A 147 14.66 -3.57 -7.00
N ALA A 148 15.96 -3.81 -7.29
CA ALA A 148 17.06 -2.86 -7.02
C ALA A 148 16.81 -1.46 -7.60
N ARG A 149 16.17 -1.35 -8.77
CA ARG A 149 15.85 -0.05 -9.39
C ARG A 149 14.72 0.73 -8.69
N PHE A 150 13.91 0.06 -7.87
CA PHE A 150 12.77 0.63 -7.17
C PHE A 150 12.90 0.63 -5.66
N ALA A 151 13.75 -0.24 -5.12
CA ALA A 151 13.93 -0.46 -3.70
C ALA A 151 15.42 -0.41 -3.35
N GLU A 152 15.87 0.74 -2.86
CA GLU A 152 17.26 0.96 -2.43
C GLU A 152 17.47 0.70 -0.95
N GLN A 153 16.39 0.49 -0.22
CA GLN A 153 16.39 0.30 1.22
C GLN A 153 15.44 -0.83 1.62
N ARG A 154 15.66 -1.33 2.81
CA ARG A 154 14.83 -2.35 3.45
C ARG A 154 14.61 -2.03 4.91
N VAL A 155 13.62 -2.66 5.50
CA VAL A 155 13.25 -2.55 6.91
C VAL A 155 12.86 -3.94 7.44
N GLY A 156 12.98 -4.12 8.75
CA GLY A 156 12.68 -5.37 9.43
C GLY A 156 13.93 -6.20 9.74
N GLU A 157 13.76 -7.13 10.68
CA GLU A 157 14.81 -8.05 11.10
C GLU A 157 14.96 -9.24 10.15
N GLU A 158 16.00 -10.03 10.37
CA GLU A 158 16.26 -11.25 9.61
C GLU A 158 15.06 -12.21 9.69
N GLY A 159 14.51 -12.60 8.52
CA GLY A 159 13.30 -13.44 8.44
C GLY A 159 11.98 -12.66 8.24
N GLN A 160 11.94 -11.35 8.48
CA GLN A 160 10.77 -10.49 8.23
C GLN A 160 11.13 -9.23 7.43
N ARG A 161 12.15 -9.33 6.58
CA ARG A 161 12.61 -8.20 5.77
C ARG A 161 11.57 -7.80 4.74
N MET A 162 11.34 -6.49 4.66
CA MET A 162 10.51 -5.88 3.64
C MET A 162 11.37 -4.90 2.83
N ALA A 163 11.33 -5.00 1.52
CA ALA A 163 11.96 -3.99 0.68
C ALA A 163 11.12 -2.72 0.68
N ILE A 164 11.75 -1.57 0.91
CA ILE A 164 11.10 -0.25 0.81
C ILE A 164 11.00 0.10 -0.66
N PHE A 165 9.81 -0.05 -1.22
CA PHE A 165 9.52 0.13 -2.64
C PHE A 165 9.00 1.54 -2.92
N SER A 166 9.65 2.27 -3.84
CA SER A 166 9.21 3.61 -4.25
C SER A 166 8.22 3.53 -5.41
N MET A 167 6.98 3.88 -5.13
CA MET A 167 5.94 4.06 -6.17
C MET A 167 6.27 5.22 -7.10
N GLY A 168 6.91 6.26 -6.56
CA GLY A 168 7.37 7.39 -7.35
C GLY A 168 8.42 7.03 -8.40
N LYS A 169 9.34 6.08 -8.13
CA LYS A 169 10.27 5.54 -9.12
C LYS A 169 9.55 4.67 -10.16
N LEU A 170 8.59 3.85 -9.72
CA LEU A 170 7.80 2.99 -10.59
C LEU A 170 7.06 3.78 -11.66
N VAL A 171 6.25 4.76 -11.25
CA VAL A 171 5.40 5.53 -12.19
C VAL A 171 6.20 6.40 -13.17
N ARG A 172 7.49 6.62 -12.90
CA ARG A 172 8.43 7.32 -13.80
C ARG A 172 9.20 6.39 -14.71
N ALA A 173 9.20 5.09 -14.44
CA ALA A 173 9.94 4.11 -15.24
C ALA A 173 9.40 4.04 -16.67
N PRO A 174 10.26 4.15 -17.72
CA PRO A 174 9.81 4.16 -19.12
C PRO A 174 9.03 2.90 -19.51
N ASP A 175 9.50 1.73 -19.07
CA ASP A 175 8.88 0.43 -19.34
C ASP A 175 7.51 0.28 -18.66
N PHE A 176 7.31 0.88 -17.48
CA PHE A 176 6.01 0.92 -16.83
C PHE A 176 5.02 1.84 -17.55
N ARG A 177 5.50 2.92 -18.14
CA ARG A 177 4.66 3.89 -18.86
C ARG A 177 4.29 3.41 -20.28
N GLN A 178 5.04 2.47 -20.84
CA GLN A 178 4.82 1.94 -22.18
C GLN A 178 3.96 0.66 -22.13
N ALA A 179 2.66 0.86 -21.85
CA ALA A 179 1.70 -0.24 -21.78
C ALA A 179 1.24 -0.80 -23.15
N ALA A 180 1.49 -0.09 -24.25
CA ALA A 180 1.26 -0.59 -25.60
C ALA A 180 2.28 -1.67 -25.94
N ALA A 181 1.82 -2.78 -26.56
CA ALA A 181 2.65 -3.89 -27.02
C ALA A 181 3.09 -3.68 -28.48
#